data_b4b55e23dc9fe29a6f0a3b156d2626bd
#
_entry.id   b4b55e23dc9fe29a6f0a3b156d2626bd
#
_cell.length_a   1.000
_cell.length_b   1.000
_cell.length_c   1.000
_cell.angle_alpha   90.00
_cell.angle_beta   90.00
_cell.angle_gamma   90.00
#
_symmetry.space_group_name_H-M   'P 1'
#
loop_
_entity.id
_entity.type
_entity.pdbx_description
1 polymer ?
#
loop_
_entity_poly.entity_id
_entity_poly.type
_entity_poly.pdbx_seq_one_letter_code
_entity_poly.pdbx_strand_id
1 'polypeptide(L)'
;MKTRNFLFTSLLALASTVAANAQTFDIDMLKAQPVYSAEKGQGYDILAAPKAKSNAPFFYSVKVADGNYKVTVVLGSKKKAGKTVVRAENRRLMLDEVSTRKGECKTYSFIVNKRSPYINAKMNVKIKPREKDYFTWDEKLTLEFTGAAPVVKSIKVEPAPAETTTLFLCGNSTVVDQFTEPYASWGQMVTRWFGPEVAISNHAESGLTAGSFLASNRLDKVLAMMKKGDYVICEFGHNDQKEKSAGC
;
A
#
# COMPACT_ATOMS: atom_id res chain seq x y z
N MET A 1 45.52 -26.75 -43.49
CA MET A 1 44.35 -26.01 -43.06
C MET A 1 43.64 -26.79 -41.96
N LYS A 2 43.71 -26.34 -40.70
CA LYS A 2 43.02 -26.97 -39.56
C LYS A 2 41.81 -26.11 -39.19
N THR A 3 40.63 -26.62 -39.46
CA THR A 3 39.34 -26.03 -39.06
C THR A 3 39.14 -26.23 -37.56
N ARG A 4 39.07 -25.13 -36.81
CA ARG A 4 38.70 -25.12 -35.37
C ARG A 4 37.19 -24.97 -35.28
N ASN A 5 36.52 -26.04 -34.83
CA ASN A 5 35.12 -25.98 -34.45
C ASN A 5 35.01 -25.27 -33.09
N PHE A 6 34.31 -24.13 -33.07
CA PHE A 6 33.86 -23.50 -31.83
C PHE A 6 32.53 -24.11 -31.42
N LEU A 7 32.53 -24.85 -30.33
CA LEU A 7 31.30 -25.24 -29.65
C LEU A 7 30.80 -24.02 -28.83
N PHE A 8 29.68 -23.46 -29.23
CA PHE A 8 28.94 -22.52 -28.39
C PHE A 8 28.12 -23.31 -27.38
N THR A 9 28.58 -23.35 -26.13
CA THR A 9 27.78 -23.85 -25.01
C THR A 9 26.88 -22.71 -24.53
N SER A 10 25.61 -22.74 -24.92
CA SER A 10 24.57 -21.84 -24.39
C SER A 10 24.27 -22.24 -22.95
N LEU A 11 24.76 -21.47 -22.00
CA LEU A 11 24.38 -21.56 -20.60
C LEU A 11 22.95 -21.00 -20.45
N LEU A 12 21.95 -21.88 -20.43
CA LEU A 12 20.58 -21.50 -20.06
C LEU A 12 20.55 -21.25 -18.55
N ALA A 13 20.61 -19.98 -18.15
CA ALA A 13 20.35 -19.60 -16.76
C ALA A 13 18.88 -19.85 -16.47
N LEU A 14 18.57 -20.95 -15.79
CA LEU A 14 17.27 -21.15 -15.16
C LEU A 14 17.11 -20.08 -14.06
N ALA A 15 16.41 -19.00 -14.35
CA ALA A 15 15.89 -18.11 -13.33
C ALA A 15 14.78 -18.88 -12.59
N SER A 16 15.13 -19.51 -11.47
CA SER A 16 14.13 -20.03 -10.54
C SER A 16 13.42 -18.84 -9.92
N THR A 17 12.29 -18.46 -10.48
CA THR A 17 11.31 -17.58 -9.81
C THR A 17 10.80 -18.37 -8.61
N VAL A 18 11.33 -18.08 -7.43
CA VAL A 18 10.68 -18.42 -6.18
C VAL A 18 9.37 -17.61 -6.19
N ALA A 19 8.30 -18.23 -6.66
CA ALA A 19 6.96 -17.75 -6.41
C ALA A 19 6.81 -17.83 -4.89
N ALA A 20 7.03 -16.70 -4.20
CA ALA A 20 6.63 -16.58 -2.81
C ALA A 20 5.16 -16.97 -2.78
N ASN A 21 4.80 -18.03 -2.05
CA ASN A 21 3.42 -18.42 -1.80
C ASN A 21 2.71 -17.19 -1.23
N ALA A 22 2.01 -16.48 -2.08
CA ALA A 22 1.35 -15.24 -1.71
C ALA A 22 0.21 -15.61 -0.78
N GLN A 23 0.38 -15.29 0.49
CA GLN A 23 -0.51 -15.67 1.57
C GLN A 23 -1.85 -14.95 1.42
N THR A 24 -2.94 -15.70 1.55
CA THR A 24 -4.30 -15.17 1.65
C THR A 24 -4.73 -15.13 3.12
N PHE A 25 -5.33 -14.02 3.54
CA PHE A 25 -5.94 -13.85 4.85
C PHE A 25 -7.46 -13.75 4.69
N ASP A 26 -8.20 -14.57 5.44
CA ASP A 26 -9.68 -14.53 5.52
C ASP A 26 -10.06 -14.36 6.98
N ILE A 27 -10.44 -13.14 7.36
CA ILE A 27 -10.54 -12.68 8.73
C ILE A 27 -12.00 -12.43 9.07
N ASP A 28 -12.56 -13.28 9.94
CA ASP A 28 -13.89 -13.10 10.52
C ASP A 28 -13.81 -12.17 11.74
N MET A 29 -14.15 -10.89 11.56
CA MET A 29 -14.11 -9.88 12.61
C MET A 29 -15.19 -10.08 13.70
N LEU A 30 -16.08 -11.06 13.54
CA LEU A 30 -17.03 -11.46 14.59
C LEU A 30 -16.38 -12.38 15.62
N LYS A 31 -15.22 -12.96 15.32
CA LYS A 31 -14.42 -13.77 16.22
C LYS A 31 -13.36 -12.90 16.91
N ALA A 32 -12.82 -13.39 18.01
CA ALA A 32 -11.68 -12.75 18.67
C ALA A 32 -10.48 -12.75 17.73
N GLN A 33 -9.86 -11.59 17.56
CA GLN A 33 -8.67 -11.41 16.75
C GLN A 33 -7.45 -11.15 17.65
N PRO A 34 -6.26 -11.61 17.26
CA PRO A 34 -5.04 -11.36 18.02
C PRO A 34 -4.63 -9.88 17.95
N VAL A 35 -3.70 -9.49 18.82
CA VAL A 35 -2.85 -8.32 18.59
C VAL A 35 -1.76 -8.75 17.60
N TYR A 36 -1.44 -7.86 16.66
CA TYR A 36 -0.42 -8.11 15.64
C TYR A 36 0.93 -8.45 16.29
N SER A 37 1.59 -9.42 15.72
CA SER A 37 3.03 -9.65 15.90
C SER A 37 3.60 -10.24 14.61
N ALA A 38 4.89 -10.06 14.38
CA ALA A 38 5.56 -10.60 13.20
C ALA A 38 5.42 -12.14 13.08
N GLU A 39 5.31 -12.83 14.21
CA GLU A 39 5.10 -14.28 14.29
C GLU A 39 3.68 -14.68 13.89
N LYS A 40 2.66 -13.97 14.42
CA LYS A 40 1.25 -14.23 14.08
C LYS A 40 0.90 -13.80 12.66
N GLY A 41 1.63 -12.83 12.12
CA GLY A 41 1.45 -12.30 10.78
C GLY A 41 0.15 -11.54 10.56
N GLN A 42 -0.71 -11.39 11.57
CA GLN A 42 -1.96 -10.62 11.48
C GLN A 42 -2.47 -10.19 12.84
N GLY A 43 -3.30 -9.15 12.89
CA GLY A 43 -3.98 -8.75 14.12
C GLY A 43 -4.30 -7.26 14.21
N TYR A 44 -4.98 -6.90 15.30
CA TYR A 44 -5.13 -5.49 15.69
C TYR A 44 -3.76 -4.87 15.93
N ASP A 45 -3.56 -3.68 15.38
CA ASP A 45 -2.26 -3.00 15.40
C ASP A 45 -2.43 -1.52 15.77
N ILE A 46 -1.36 -0.85 16.18
CA ILE A 46 -1.25 0.59 16.44
C ILE A 46 -2.13 1.06 17.60
N LEU A 47 -3.42 0.83 17.54
CA LEU A 47 -4.39 1.09 18.61
C LEU A 47 -4.86 -0.23 19.22
N ALA A 48 -5.31 -0.18 20.46
CA ALA A 48 -5.92 -1.33 21.11
C ALA A 48 -7.15 -1.82 20.34
N ALA A 49 -7.41 -3.13 20.39
CA ALA A 49 -8.64 -3.71 19.84
C ALA A 49 -9.88 -2.95 20.35
N PRO A 50 -10.85 -2.64 19.49
CA PRO A 50 -12.03 -1.89 19.89
C PRO A 50 -12.83 -2.68 20.91
N LYS A 51 -13.27 -2.03 22.00
CA LYS A 51 -14.20 -2.64 22.95
C LYS A 51 -15.53 -2.95 22.28
N ALA A 52 -16.22 -4.01 22.75
CA ALA A 52 -17.47 -4.53 22.19
C ALA A 52 -18.57 -3.49 22.17
N LYS A 53 -18.87 -2.55 21.77
CA LYS A 53 -19.81 -1.43 21.65
C LYS A 53 -19.12 -0.08 21.39
N SER A 54 -17.80 -0.08 21.25
CA SER A 54 -17.04 1.13 20.92
C SER A 54 -17.29 1.53 19.46
N ASN A 55 -17.32 2.83 19.21
CA ASN A 55 -17.22 3.42 17.87
C ASN A 55 -15.81 3.99 17.61
N ALA A 56 -14.84 3.62 18.43
CA ALA A 56 -13.46 4.06 18.24
C ALA A 56 -12.88 3.49 16.93
N PRO A 57 -12.02 4.24 16.25
CA PRO A 57 -11.26 3.74 15.12
C PRO A 57 -10.35 2.59 15.56
N PHE A 58 -10.03 1.71 14.62
CA PHE A 58 -9.06 0.65 14.84
C PHE A 58 -8.26 0.35 13.58
N PHE A 59 -7.11 -0.25 13.79
CA PHE A 59 -6.22 -0.72 12.75
C PHE A 59 -6.12 -2.23 12.76
N TYR A 60 -6.01 -2.80 11.57
CA TYR A 60 -5.77 -4.22 11.39
C TYR A 60 -4.67 -4.41 10.35
N SER A 61 -3.63 -5.13 10.71
CA SER A 61 -2.46 -5.36 9.87
C SER A 61 -2.30 -6.83 9.52
N VAL A 62 -1.78 -7.08 8.32
CA VAL A 62 -1.35 -8.41 7.86
C VAL A 62 0.07 -8.31 7.29
N LYS A 63 0.91 -9.28 7.61
CA LYS A 63 2.28 -9.36 7.10
C LYS A 63 2.26 -9.92 5.68
N VAL A 64 2.73 -9.14 4.73
CA VAL A 64 2.77 -9.53 3.32
C VAL A 64 4.02 -9.01 2.63
N ALA A 65 4.44 -9.67 1.56
CA ALA A 65 5.53 -9.19 0.70
C ALA A 65 5.16 -7.90 -0.04
N ASP A 66 6.14 -7.25 -0.68
CA ASP A 66 5.86 -6.11 -1.58
C ASP A 66 5.01 -6.57 -2.76
N GLY A 67 3.99 -5.78 -3.12
CA GLY A 67 3.10 -6.10 -4.23
C GLY A 67 1.72 -5.47 -4.11
N ASN A 68 0.85 -5.86 -5.02
CA ASN A 68 -0.54 -5.45 -5.04
C ASN A 68 -1.42 -6.52 -4.39
N TYR A 69 -2.33 -6.10 -3.53
CA TYR A 69 -3.27 -6.97 -2.82
C TYR A 69 -4.70 -6.52 -3.03
N LYS A 70 -5.56 -7.47 -3.43
CA LYS A 70 -6.99 -7.24 -3.43
C LYS A 70 -7.51 -7.40 -2.00
N VAL A 71 -8.07 -6.33 -1.50
CA VAL A 71 -8.72 -6.31 -0.20
C VAL A 71 -10.23 -6.30 -0.43
N THR A 72 -10.92 -7.24 0.19
CA THR A 72 -12.39 -7.29 0.21
C THR A 72 -12.86 -7.13 1.65
N VAL A 73 -13.68 -6.12 1.89
CA VAL A 73 -14.27 -5.85 3.21
C VAL A 73 -15.78 -6.02 3.18
N VAL A 74 -16.32 -6.64 4.20
CA VAL A 74 -17.77 -6.67 4.44
C VAL A 74 -18.06 -5.73 5.61
N LEU A 75 -18.73 -4.63 5.33
CA LEU A 75 -19.10 -3.59 6.30
C LEU A 75 -20.55 -3.77 6.73
N GLY A 76 -20.84 -3.57 8.01
CA GLY A 76 -22.17 -3.67 8.57
C GLY A 76 -22.35 -4.82 9.56
N SER A 77 -23.54 -4.87 10.20
CA SER A 77 -23.82 -5.82 11.27
C SER A 77 -25.32 -6.11 11.40
N LYS A 78 -25.64 -7.35 11.78
CA LYS A 78 -27.02 -7.72 12.18
C LYS A 78 -27.51 -6.97 13.41
N LYS A 79 -26.61 -6.44 14.25
CA LYS A 79 -26.92 -5.92 15.59
C LYS A 79 -27.01 -4.40 15.65
N LYS A 80 -26.24 -3.66 14.85
CA LYS A 80 -26.20 -2.19 14.86
C LYS A 80 -26.01 -1.60 13.47
N ALA A 81 -26.40 -0.34 13.30
CA ALA A 81 -26.05 0.46 12.12
C ALA A 81 -24.57 0.84 12.16
N GLY A 82 -24.00 1.16 11.00
CA GLY A 82 -22.61 1.56 10.86
C GLY A 82 -22.43 2.78 9.97
N LYS A 83 -21.33 3.51 10.22
CA LYS A 83 -20.80 4.58 9.39
C LYS A 83 -19.29 4.43 9.38
N THR A 84 -18.78 3.79 8.32
CA THR A 84 -17.38 3.33 8.25
C THR A 84 -16.66 3.99 7.09
N VAL A 85 -15.52 4.59 7.37
CA VAL A 85 -14.51 5.02 6.41
C VAL A 85 -13.39 4.00 6.42
N VAL A 86 -12.87 3.61 5.26
CA VAL A 86 -11.75 2.67 5.17
C VAL A 86 -10.55 3.39 4.54
N ARG A 87 -9.45 3.34 5.24
CA ARG A 87 -8.14 3.81 4.76
C ARG A 87 -7.14 2.66 4.76
N ALA A 88 -6.09 2.79 3.97
CA ALA A 88 -5.00 1.82 3.94
C ALA A 88 -3.66 2.53 4.05
N GLU A 89 -2.68 1.85 4.64
CA GLU A 89 -1.32 2.38 4.79
C GLU A 89 -1.34 3.76 5.47
N ASN A 90 -0.57 4.71 4.97
CA ASN A 90 -0.58 6.10 5.45
C ASN A 90 -1.87 6.85 5.06
N ARG A 91 -3.01 6.41 5.59
CA ARG A 91 -4.29 7.09 5.44
C ARG A 91 -4.77 7.26 3.98
N ARG A 92 -4.34 6.40 3.04
CA ARG A 92 -4.91 6.38 1.69
C ARG A 92 -6.41 6.06 1.76
N LEU A 93 -7.25 6.94 1.21
CA LEU A 93 -8.69 6.81 1.28
C LEU A 93 -9.20 5.75 0.29
N MET A 94 -9.52 4.56 0.79
CA MET A 94 -10.03 3.48 -0.05
C MET A 94 -11.54 3.53 -0.21
N LEU A 95 -12.26 3.76 0.88
CA LEU A 95 -13.72 3.97 0.88
C LEU A 95 -14.05 5.20 1.73
N ASP A 96 -14.81 6.11 1.14
CA ASP A 96 -15.44 7.21 1.87
C ASP A 96 -16.56 6.66 2.76
N GLU A 97 -17.24 7.50 3.56
CA GLU A 97 -18.23 7.02 4.53
C GLU A 97 -19.27 6.09 3.91
N VAL A 98 -19.21 4.83 4.30
CA VAL A 98 -20.19 3.81 3.98
C VAL A 98 -21.18 3.70 5.12
N SER A 99 -22.42 4.11 4.89
CA SER A 99 -23.52 3.95 5.82
C SER A 99 -24.21 2.60 5.62
N THR A 100 -24.45 1.87 6.72
CA THR A 100 -25.22 0.62 6.75
C THR A 100 -26.31 0.70 7.82
N ARG A 101 -27.50 0.17 7.52
CA ARG A 101 -28.57 0.02 8.50
C ARG A 101 -28.33 -1.19 9.39
N LYS A 102 -29.00 -1.27 10.53
CA LYS A 102 -29.06 -2.52 11.31
C LYS A 102 -29.58 -3.65 10.43
N GLY A 103 -28.87 -4.78 10.39
CA GLY A 103 -29.19 -5.93 9.55
C GLY A 103 -28.60 -5.91 8.15
N GLU A 104 -28.12 -4.75 7.70
CA GLU A 104 -27.49 -4.59 6.37
C GLU A 104 -26.00 -4.88 6.44
N CYS A 105 -25.48 -5.54 5.38
CA CYS A 105 -24.06 -5.67 5.11
C CYS A 105 -23.79 -5.31 3.66
N LYS A 106 -22.71 -4.57 3.41
CA LYS A 106 -22.25 -4.17 2.09
C LYS A 106 -20.84 -4.68 1.86
N THR A 107 -20.55 -5.22 0.67
CA THR A 107 -19.24 -5.74 0.30
C THR A 107 -18.56 -4.79 -0.67
N TYR A 108 -17.30 -4.48 -0.41
CA TYR A 108 -16.46 -3.66 -1.27
C TYR A 108 -15.13 -4.33 -1.51
N SER A 109 -14.57 -4.15 -2.71
CA SER A 109 -13.21 -4.57 -3.04
C SER A 109 -12.42 -3.42 -3.63
N PHE A 110 -11.14 -3.35 -3.28
CA PHE A 110 -10.18 -2.36 -3.78
C PHE A 110 -8.77 -2.97 -3.77
N ILE A 111 -7.83 -2.34 -4.42
CA ILE A 111 -6.43 -2.79 -4.43
C ILE A 111 -5.59 -1.90 -3.52
N VAL A 112 -4.77 -2.51 -2.69
CA VAL A 112 -3.74 -1.84 -1.90
C VAL A 112 -2.37 -2.24 -2.42
N ASN A 113 -1.56 -1.27 -2.82
CA ASN A 113 -0.14 -1.48 -3.07
C ASN A 113 0.63 -1.35 -1.76
N LYS A 114 1.32 -2.42 -1.38
CA LYS A 114 2.21 -2.51 -0.24
C LYS A 114 3.66 -2.52 -0.72
N ARG A 115 4.53 -1.77 -0.07
CA ARG A 115 5.96 -1.73 -0.38
C ARG A 115 6.82 -1.54 0.86
N SER A 116 8.04 -2.02 0.77
CA SER A 116 9.14 -1.76 1.72
C SER A 116 10.22 -0.90 1.07
N PRO A 117 11.20 -0.38 1.82
CA PRO A 117 12.31 0.34 1.23
C PRO A 117 13.22 -0.53 0.35
N TYR A 118 13.15 -1.85 0.48
CA TYR A 118 14.03 -2.78 -0.21
C TYR A 118 13.85 -2.71 -1.74
N ILE A 119 14.94 -2.59 -2.48
CA ILE A 119 14.97 -2.64 -3.94
C ILE A 119 15.68 -3.91 -4.40
N ASN A 120 16.89 -4.11 -3.94
CA ASN A 120 17.70 -5.30 -4.20
C ASN A 120 18.82 -5.42 -3.13
N ALA A 121 19.67 -6.47 -3.22
CA ALA A 121 20.71 -6.76 -2.24
C ALA A 121 21.73 -5.60 -2.02
N LYS A 122 21.81 -4.62 -2.93
CA LYS A 122 22.76 -3.50 -2.86
C LYS A 122 22.08 -2.15 -2.64
N MET A 123 20.75 -2.07 -2.74
CA MET A 123 20.05 -0.79 -2.82
C MET A 123 18.71 -0.82 -2.09
N ASN A 124 18.48 0.23 -1.34
CA ASN A 124 17.20 0.55 -0.71
C ASN A 124 16.81 1.99 -1.03
N VAL A 125 15.52 2.28 -0.92
CA VAL A 125 15.04 3.67 -0.85
C VAL A 125 15.63 4.33 0.38
N LYS A 126 16.20 5.52 0.21
CA LYS A 126 16.72 6.35 1.32
C LYS A 126 15.54 7.14 1.92
N ILE A 127 14.78 6.49 2.77
CA ILE A 127 13.65 7.13 3.46
C ILE A 127 14.16 8.18 4.46
N LYS A 128 13.39 9.25 4.65
CA LYS A 128 13.67 10.28 5.66
C LYS A 128 13.45 9.71 7.06
N PRO A 129 14.09 10.27 8.11
CA PRO A 129 13.92 9.77 9.48
C PRO A 129 12.45 9.64 9.90
N ARG A 130 11.60 10.63 9.57
CA ARG A 130 10.17 10.62 9.90
C ARG A 130 9.37 9.52 9.21
N GLU A 131 9.81 9.07 8.02
CA GLU A 131 9.11 8.03 7.27
C GLU A 131 9.27 6.63 7.90
N LYS A 132 10.17 6.47 8.86
CA LYS A 132 10.35 5.21 9.61
C LYS A 132 9.14 4.86 10.46
N ASP A 133 8.35 5.87 10.82
CA ASP A 133 7.13 5.70 11.60
C ASP A 133 5.88 5.56 10.72
N TYR A 134 6.05 5.66 9.40
CA TYR A 134 4.96 5.55 8.44
C TYR A 134 4.58 4.10 8.17
N PHE A 135 3.30 3.83 8.02
CA PHE A 135 2.78 2.50 7.69
C PHE A 135 3.04 2.07 6.24
N THR A 136 3.71 2.90 5.48
CA THR A 136 3.93 2.72 4.04
C THR A 136 5.21 1.97 3.70
N TRP A 137 6.23 1.98 4.59
CA TRP A 137 7.56 1.46 4.32
C TRP A 137 7.93 0.28 5.21
N ASP A 138 6.95 -0.47 5.68
CA ASP A 138 7.15 -1.59 6.58
C ASP A 138 6.86 -2.97 5.93
N GLU A 139 6.75 -4.02 6.72
CA GLU A 139 6.47 -5.38 6.28
C GLU A 139 4.97 -5.74 6.26
N LYS A 140 4.10 -4.77 6.58
CA LYS A 140 2.67 -4.99 6.80
C LYS A 140 1.84 -4.28 5.72
N LEU A 141 0.67 -4.82 5.44
CA LEU A 141 -0.44 -4.10 4.85
C LEU A 141 -1.37 -3.72 6.01
N THR A 142 -1.52 -2.43 6.23
CA THR A 142 -2.30 -1.89 7.34
C THR A 142 -3.60 -1.26 6.84
N LEU A 143 -4.72 -1.65 7.45
CA LEU A 143 -6.04 -1.08 7.21
C LEU A 143 -6.51 -0.31 8.44
N GLU A 144 -7.03 0.90 8.22
CA GLU A 144 -7.68 1.73 9.22
C GLU A 144 -9.19 1.73 8.97
N PHE A 145 -9.95 1.42 10.00
CA PHE A 145 -11.41 1.52 10.00
C PHE A 145 -11.82 2.64 10.97
N THR A 146 -12.37 3.71 10.43
CA THR A 146 -12.74 4.93 11.15
C THR A 146 -14.13 5.41 10.73
N GLY A 147 -14.52 6.60 11.13
CA GLY A 147 -15.84 7.17 10.91
C GLY A 147 -16.68 7.24 12.19
N ALA A 148 -17.91 7.70 12.10
CA ALA A 148 -18.75 7.93 13.28
C ALA A 148 -19.16 6.64 14.01
N ALA A 149 -19.20 5.51 13.31
CA ALA A 149 -19.55 4.20 13.87
C ALA A 149 -18.96 3.08 12.99
N PRO A 150 -17.66 2.81 13.04
CA PRO A 150 -17.04 1.78 12.21
C PRO A 150 -17.55 0.39 12.58
N VAL A 151 -17.99 -0.36 11.57
CA VAL A 151 -18.53 -1.72 11.74
C VAL A 151 -18.05 -2.61 10.61
N VAL A 152 -17.18 -3.53 10.92
CA VAL A 152 -16.57 -4.48 9.99
C VAL A 152 -16.96 -5.90 10.38
N LYS A 153 -17.48 -6.67 9.43
CA LYS A 153 -17.85 -8.07 9.61
C LYS A 153 -16.72 -9.01 9.22
N SER A 154 -16.05 -8.74 8.09
CA SER A 154 -14.91 -9.54 7.64
C SER A 154 -13.97 -8.73 6.77
N ILE A 155 -12.72 -9.19 6.71
CA ILE A 155 -11.65 -8.66 5.86
C ILE A 155 -11.02 -9.85 5.14
N LYS A 156 -10.90 -9.79 3.81
CA LYS A 156 -10.12 -10.72 3.03
C LYS A 156 -8.99 -9.97 2.34
N VAL A 157 -7.77 -10.47 2.46
CA VAL A 157 -6.59 -9.95 1.77
C VAL A 157 -6.00 -11.07 0.96
N GLU A 158 -5.89 -10.89 -0.35
CA GLU A 158 -5.34 -11.86 -1.29
C GLU A 158 -4.48 -11.15 -2.33
N PRO A 159 -3.50 -11.81 -2.95
CA PRO A 159 -2.76 -11.22 -4.06
C PRO A 159 -3.71 -10.70 -5.12
N ALA A 160 -3.43 -9.52 -5.64
CA ALA A 160 -4.19 -8.98 -6.76
C ALA A 160 -3.89 -9.79 -8.04
N PRO A 161 -4.83 -9.84 -8.99
CA PRO A 161 -4.58 -10.42 -10.31
C PRO A 161 -3.32 -9.85 -10.97
N ALA A 162 -2.58 -10.66 -11.70
CA ALA A 162 -1.32 -10.26 -12.32
C ALA A 162 -1.49 -9.11 -13.34
N GLU A 163 -2.66 -9.03 -13.95
CA GLU A 163 -3.05 -7.97 -14.90
C GLU A 163 -3.42 -6.63 -14.23
N THR A 164 -3.55 -6.59 -12.89
CA THR A 164 -3.85 -5.35 -12.16
C THR A 164 -2.88 -4.25 -12.57
N THR A 165 -3.40 -3.16 -13.13
CA THR A 165 -2.61 -1.99 -13.50
C THR A 165 -2.15 -1.25 -12.25
N THR A 166 -0.88 -0.84 -12.20
CA THR A 166 -0.37 0.01 -11.14
C THR A 166 -0.14 1.42 -11.65
N LEU A 167 -0.70 2.40 -10.97
CA LEU A 167 -0.42 3.82 -11.16
C LEU A 167 0.56 4.28 -10.09
N PHE A 168 1.79 4.53 -10.51
CA PHE A 168 2.84 5.04 -9.64
C PHE A 168 2.76 6.57 -9.56
N LEU A 169 2.71 7.11 -8.36
CA LEU A 169 2.72 8.54 -8.10
C LEU A 169 4.08 8.96 -7.57
N CYS A 170 4.73 9.88 -8.27
CA CYS A 170 6.01 10.46 -7.90
C CYS A 170 5.81 11.96 -7.67
N GLY A 171 6.28 12.49 -6.55
CA GLY A 171 6.03 13.90 -6.26
C GLY A 171 6.46 14.32 -4.86
N ASN A 172 5.89 15.41 -4.43
CA ASN A 172 6.16 16.06 -3.15
C ASN A 172 4.94 16.07 -2.22
N SER A 173 4.80 17.08 -1.37
CA SER A 173 3.75 17.18 -0.35
C SER A 173 2.32 17.28 -0.91
N THR A 174 2.17 17.67 -2.17
CA THR A 174 0.85 17.76 -2.82
C THR A 174 0.34 16.39 -3.26
N VAL A 175 1.24 15.41 -3.35
CA VAL A 175 0.96 14.04 -3.83
C VAL A 175 1.05 12.99 -2.71
N VAL A 176 1.90 13.20 -1.69
CA VAL A 176 2.24 12.22 -0.65
C VAL A 176 1.04 11.72 0.16
N ASP A 177 1.13 10.49 0.66
CA ASP A 177 0.22 10.00 1.70
C ASP A 177 0.58 10.70 3.03
N GLN A 178 -0.11 11.79 3.37
CA GLN A 178 0.12 12.55 4.60
C GLN A 178 -0.16 11.70 5.84
N PHE A 179 0.80 11.61 6.75
CA PHE A 179 0.69 10.80 7.95
C PHE A 179 -0.21 11.44 9.02
N THR A 180 -0.13 12.75 9.18
CA THR A 180 -0.78 13.47 10.27
C THR A 180 -1.96 14.32 9.78
N GLU A 181 -3.12 14.22 10.45
CA GLU A 181 -4.24 15.13 10.25
C GLU A 181 -3.89 16.55 10.77
N PRO A 182 -4.44 17.62 10.16
CA PRO A 182 -5.46 17.62 9.09
C PRO A 182 -4.88 17.58 7.67
N TYR A 183 -3.58 17.38 7.53
CA TYR A 183 -2.95 17.37 6.21
C TYR A 183 -3.47 16.25 5.32
N ALA A 184 -3.66 16.56 4.05
CA ALA A 184 -4.06 15.64 3.01
C ALA A 184 -3.47 16.07 1.67
N SER A 185 -3.43 15.18 0.72
CA SER A 185 -3.00 15.46 -0.65
C SER A 185 -3.90 14.77 -1.66
N TRP A 186 -3.82 15.15 -2.94
CA TRP A 186 -4.63 14.52 -3.96
C TRP A 186 -4.25 13.05 -4.17
N GLY A 187 -2.96 12.71 -4.10
CA GLY A 187 -2.49 11.34 -4.28
C GLY A 187 -2.99 10.38 -3.20
N GLN A 188 -3.18 10.88 -1.98
CA GLN A 188 -3.76 10.15 -0.86
C GLN A 188 -5.27 9.90 -1.03
N MET A 189 -5.98 10.84 -1.67
CA MET A 189 -7.43 10.82 -1.79
C MET A 189 -7.92 10.16 -3.08
N VAL A 190 -7.09 10.15 -4.12
CA VAL A 190 -7.49 9.68 -5.46
C VAL A 190 -7.82 8.19 -5.50
N THR A 191 -7.29 7.40 -4.59
CA THR A 191 -7.48 5.95 -4.50
C THR A 191 -8.95 5.55 -4.45
N ARG A 192 -9.82 6.35 -3.83
CA ARG A 192 -11.27 6.09 -3.74
C ARG A 192 -12.01 6.06 -5.07
N TRP A 193 -11.43 6.61 -6.13
CA TRP A 193 -12.05 6.72 -7.45
C TRP A 193 -11.72 5.52 -8.36
N PHE A 194 -10.80 4.65 -7.94
CA PHE A 194 -10.39 3.48 -8.70
C PHE A 194 -11.06 2.22 -8.16
N GLY A 195 -11.48 1.36 -9.10
CA GLY A 195 -12.00 0.03 -8.81
C GLY A 195 -10.90 -1.00 -8.53
N PRO A 196 -11.27 -2.27 -8.38
CA PRO A 196 -10.33 -3.34 -8.04
C PRO A 196 -9.40 -3.77 -9.20
N GLU A 197 -9.36 -3.01 -10.30
CA GLU A 197 -8.48 -3.22 -11.45
C GLU A 197 -7.21 -2.38 -11.38
N VAL A 198 -7.18 -1.33 -10.53
CA VAL A 198 -6.08 -0.37 -10.45
C VAL A 198 -5.55 -0.26 -9.03
N ALA A 199 -4.24 -0.41 -8.91
CA ALA A 199 -3.48 -0.12 -7.69
C ALA A 199 -2.86 1.27 -7.75
N ILE A 200 -2.87 2.02 -6.65
CA ILE A 200 -2.10 3.26 -6.52
C ILE A 200 -0.88 3.00 -5.65
N SER A 201 0.32 3.23 -6.21
CA SER A 201 1.59 3.14 -5.52
C SER A 201 2.20 4.54 -5.37
N ASN A 202 1.98 5.17 -4.22
CA ASN A 202 2.37 6.56 -4.00
C ASN A 202 3.78 6.66 -3.39
N HIS A 203 4.78 7.01 -4.20
CA HIS A 203 6.19 7.15 -3.83
C HIS A 203 6.59 8.59 -3.47
N ALA A 204 5.65 9.52 -3.51
CA ALA A 204 5.89 10.91 -3.15
C ALA A 204 6.27 11.07 -1.67
N GLU A 205 6.96 12.18 -1.36
CA GLU A 205 7.26 12.55 0.02
C GLU A 205 7.39 14.08 0.14
N SER A 206 6.92 14.61 1.25
CA SER A 206 6.94 16.06 1.52
C SER A 206 8.35 16.65 1.44
N GLY A 207 8.48 17.75 0.72
CA GLY A 207 9.75 18.48 0.55
C GLY A 207 10.69 17.86 -0.50
N LEU A 208 10.27 16.85 -1.27
CA LEU A 208 11.10 16.36 -2.38
C LEU A 208 11.06 17.33 -3.57
N THR A 209 12.22 17.48 -4.20
CA THR A 209 12.41 17.97 -5.56
C THR A 209 12.59 16.78 -6.50
N ALA A 210 12.56 17.00 -7.81
CA ALA A 210 12.87 15.95 -8.79
C ALA A 210 14.28 15.37 -8.54
N GLY A 211 15.28 16.23 -8.29
CA GLY A 211 16.64 15.83 -7.98
C GLY A 211 16.75 14.97 -6.71
N SER A 212 16.10 15.38 -5.62
CA SER A 212 16.15 14.63 -4.36
C SER A 212 15.34 13.33 -4.40
N PHE A 213 14.27 13.26 -5.23
CA PHE A 213 13.54 12.02 -5.50
C PHE A 213 14.45 10.98 -6.15
N LEU A 214 15.23 11.38 -7.17
CA LEU A 214 16.23 10.52 -7.82
C LEU A 214 17.33 10.13 -6.83
N ALA A 215 17.95 11.09 -6.15
CA ALA A 215 19.05 10.85 -5.20
C ALA A 215 18.65 9.93 -4.03
N SER A 216 17.36 9.80 -3.72
CA SER A 216 16.85 8.90 -2.70
C SER A 216 16.46 7.51 -3.22
N ASN A 217 16.79 7.15 -4.45
CA ASN A 217 16.53 5.86 -5.10
C ASN A 217 15.01 5.55 -5.22
N ARG A 218 14.14 6.57 -5.21
CA ARG A 218 12.70 6.32 -5.29
C ARG A 218 12.27 5.94 -6.70
N LEU A 219 12.91 6.53 -7.73
CA LEU A 219 12.69 6.10 -9.11
C LEU A 219 13.16 4.67 -9.32
N ASP A 220 14.31 4.27 -8.77
CA ASP A 220 14.79 2.89 -8.87
C ASP A 220 13.79 1.89 -8.26
N LYS A 221 13.15 2.26 -7.14
CA LYS A 221 12.09 1.44 -6.54
C LYS A 221 10.87 1.35 -7.45
N VAL A 222 10.43 2.45 -8.05
CA VAL A 222 9.32 2.47 -9.03
C VAL A 222 9.65 1.53 -10.19
N LEU A 223 10.83 1.69 -10.80
CA LEU A 223 11.27 0.89 -11.95
C LEU A 223 11.40 -0.60 -11.61
N ALA A 224 11.82 -0.93 -10.38
CA ALA A 224 11.90 -2.31 -9.92
C ALA A 224 10.53 -2.98 -9.71
N MET A 225 9.48 -2.19 -9.51
CA MET A 225 8.11 -2.69 -9.28
C MET A 225 7.24 -2.64 -10.54
N MET A 226 7.58 -1.78 -11.51
CA MET A 226 6.79 -1.58 -12.73
C MET A 226 6.79 -2.80 -13.64
N LYS A 227 5.65 -3.01 -14.29
CA LYS A 227 5.49 -3.95 -15.40
C LYS A 227 4.84 -3.26 -16.61
N LYS A 228 4.83 -3.93 -17.75
CA LYS A 228 4.14 -3.47 -18.95
C LYS A 228 2.64 -3.23 -18.65
N GLY A 229 2.15 -2.07 -19.06
CA GLY A 229 0.75 -1.64 -18.83
C GLY A 229 0.55 -0.81 -17.57
N ASP A 230 1.59 -0.60 -16.76
CA ASP A 230 1.55 0.33 -15.63
C ASP A 230 1.80 1.77 -16.10
N TYR A 231 1.45 2.74 -15.25
CA TYR A 231 1.58 4.17 -15.52
C TYR A 231 2.36 4.87 -14.41
N VAL A 232 3.04 5.96 -14.76
CA VAL A 232 3.72 6.86 -13.81
C VAL A 232 3.19 8.26 -14.00
N ILE A 233 2.79 8.90 -12.90
CA ILE A 233 2.50 10.34 -12.85
C ILE A 233 3.56 11.00 -11.98
N CYS A 234 4.23 12.02 -12.53
CA CYS A 234 5.22 12.82 -11.83
C CYS A 234 4.70 14.24 -11.63
N GLU A 235 4.70 14.72 -10.39
CA GLU A 235 4.38 16.10 -10.04
C GLU A 235 5.46 16.69 -9.15
N PHE A 236 6.35 17.46 -9.78
CA PHE A 236 7.43 18.20 -9.13
C PHE A 236 7.30 19.69 -9.49
N GLY A 237 8.27 20.52 -9.10
CA GLY A 237 8.28 21.95 -9.38
C GLY A 237 8.10 22.83 -8.14
N HIS A 238 7.12 22.54 -7.27
CA HIS A 238 6.86 23.38 -6.11
C HIS A 238 8.07 23.56 -5.17
N ASN A 239 8.85 22.53 -4.94
CA ASN A 239 10.07 22.61 -4.14
C ASN A 239 11.30 22.92 -5.00
N ASP A 240 11.33 22.47 -6.25
CA ASP A 240 12.44 22.70 -7.17
C ASP A 240 12.70 24.20 -7.38
N GLN A 241 11.65 25.00 -7.51
CA GLN A 241 11.77 26.46 -7.64
C GLN A 241 12.34 27.16 -6.39
N LYS A 242 12.33 26.50 -5.21
CA LYS A 242 12.83 27.06 -3.95
C LYS A 242 14.31 26.77 -3.75
N GLU A 243 14.83 25.77 -4.40
CA GLU A 243 16.25 25.41 -4.32
C GLU A 243 17.07 26.44 -5.10
N LYS A 244 17.84 27.27 -4.35
CA LYS A 244 18.91 28.09 -4.92
C LYS A 244 20.12 27.26 -5.35
N SER A 245 20.00 25.95 -5.43
CA SER A 245 21.08 25.03 -5.64
C SER A 245 21.20 24.63 -7.10
N ALA A 246 22.43 24.53 -7.55
CA ALA A 246 22.84 24.00 -8.82
C ALA A 246 22.13 22.65 -9.13
N GLY A 247 21.27 22.65 -10.11
CA GLY A 247 20.56 21.44 -10.53
C GLY A 247 19.18 21.69 -11.12
N CYS A 248 18.71 22.96 -11.16
CA CYS A 248 17.60 23.39 -12.00
C CYS A 248 18.14 23.93 -13.32
#